data_381fcee35d8bb51202b563fe4093ded8
#
_entry.id   381fcee35d8bb51202b563fe4093ded8
#
_cell.length_a   1.000
_cell.length_b   1.000
_cell.length_c   1.000
_cell.angle_alpha   90.00
_cell.angle_beta   90.00
_cell.angle_gamma   90.00
#
_symmetry.space_group_name_H-M   'P 1'
#
loop_
_entity.id
_entity.type
_entity.pdbx_description
1 polymer ?
#
loop_
_entity_poly.entity_id
_entity_poly.type
_entity_poly.pdbx_seq_one_letter_code
_entity_poly.pdbx_strand_id
1 'polypeptide(L)'
;MSLSRRTVLSTAAVGLASVAAANAQTPNTPSGTPQPMRPGRGGTDPGPRNVPVELQNPDIYVPPATDHGTVANLKFPFSQSHMRLERGGWTRQVTERELGISKNIAGVDMRLNTGGVRELHWHKAAEWAYMLYGRARITAVDQDGRNFADDVGVGDLWYFPAGIPHSIQGLEPDGCEFLLVFDDGSFSEDNTFLISDWFKHVPPDVLAKNFGVPGSSFANTPDPSELYIFPLPVPGPLASDRIPGASPVPQSFSHRLMAQDPIRTKSGTVRIADSKNFPASITIAA
;
A
#
# COMPACT_ATOMS: atom_id res chain seq x y z
N MET A 1 -32.43 37.68 -27.91
CA MET A 1 -33.16 36.40 -28.02
C MET A 1 -33.15 35.72 -26.66
N SER A 2 -34.29 35.67 -26.00
CA SER A 2 -34.46 35.08 -24.66
C SER A 2 -34.67 33.56 -24.82
N LEU A 3 -33.74 32.75 -24.32
CA LEU A 3 -33.89 31.31 -24.27
C LEU A 3 -34.93 30.92 -23.21
N SER A 4 -35.93 30.18 -23.59
CA SER A 4 -37.03 29.79 -22.73
C SER A 4 -36.55 28.80 -21.63
N ARG A 5 -37.14 28.90 -20.42
CA ARG A 5 -36.85 28.02 -19.28
C ARG A 5 -37.02 26.52 -19.58
N ARG A 6 -37.78 26.17 -20.62
CA ARG A 6 -37.97 24.77 -21.04
C ARG A 6 -36.73 24.16 -21.75
N THR A 7 -35.96 24.96 -22.47
CA THR A 7 -34.77 24.49 -23.19
C THR A 7 -33.59 24.18 -22.24
N VAL A 8 -33.52 24.89 -21.12
CA VAL A 8 -32.45 24.69 -20.12
C VAL A 8 -32.70 23.39 -19.32
N LEU A 9 -33.96 23.05 -19.04
CA LEU A 9 -34.30 21.82 -18.30
C LEU A 9 -34.10 20.53 -19.12
N SER A 10 -34.30 20.60 -20.44
CA SER A 10 -34.08 19.41 -21.31
C SER A 10 -32.61 19.10 -21.52
N THR A 11 -31.71 20.09 -21.54
CA THR A 11 -30.26 19.89 -21.65
C THR A 11 -29.64 19.38 -20.35
N ALA A 12 -30.19 19.79 -19.18
CA ALA A 12 -29.72 19.30 -17.89
C ALA A 12 -30.11 17.81 -17.64
N ALA A 13 -31.28 17.38 -18.14
CA ALA A 13 -31.72 16.01 -17.98
C ALA A 13 -30.92 15.01 -18.82
N VAL A 14 -30.43 15.39 -20.01
CA VAL A 14 -29.58 14.55 -20.86
C VAL A 14 -28.19 14.42 -20.26
N GLY A 15 -27.67 15.47 -19.64
CA GLY A 15 -26.35 15.44 -18.98
C GLY A 15 -26.31 14.56 -17.72
N LEU A 16 -27.42 14.51 -16.95
CA LEU A 16 -27.53 13.65 -15.76
C LEU A 16 -27.71 12.17 -16.11
N ALA A 17 -28.38 11.83 -17.20
CA ALA A 17 -28.55 10.44 -17.64
C ALA A 17 -27.23 9.82 -18.13
N SER A 18 -26.35 10.60 -18.77
CA SER A 18 -25.05 10.09 -19.24
C SER A 18 -24.01 9.90 -18.11
N VAL A 19 -24.09 10.68 -17.04
CA VAL A 19 -23.22 10.51 -15.86
C VAL A 19 -23.68 9.31 -15.02
N ALA A 20 -24.98 9.06 -14.92
CA ALA A 20 -25.51 7.89 -14.21
C ALA A 20 -25.18 6.55 -14.90
N ALA A 21 -25.03 6.54 -16.23
CA ALA A 21 -24.66 5.32 -16.96
C ALA A 21 -23.18 4.96 -16.86
N ALA A 22 -22.30 5.94 -16.61
CA ALA A 22 -20.85 5.72 -16.45
C ALA A 22 -20.47 5.11 -15.08
N ASN A 23 -21.36 5.19 -14.09
CA ASN A 23 -21.18 4.66 -12.74
C ASN A 23 -21.95 3.36 -12.46
N ALA A 24 -22.40 2.65 -13.49
CA ALA A 24 -22.93 1.30 -13.31
C ALA A 24 -21.75 0.37 -12.97
N GLN A 25 -21.44 0.27 -11.68
CA GLN A 25 -20.51 -0.72 -11.17
C GLN A 25 -21.00 -2.11 -11.58
N THR A 26 -20.11 -2.90 -12.18
CA THR A 26 -20.35 -4.32 -12.40
C THR A 26 -20.86 -4.99 -11.12
N PRO A 27 -21.83 -5.89 -11.19
CA PRO A 27 -22.34 -6.59 -10.01
C PRO A 27 -21.18 -7.22 -9.24
N ASN A 28 -21.13 -6.96 -7.94
CA ASN A 28 -20.11 -7.53 -7.05
C ASN A 28 -20.10 -9.05 -7.12
N THR A 29 -18.95 -9.65 -7.21
CA THR A 29 -18.78 -11.08 -7.02
C THR A 29 -19.32 -11.48 -5.65
N PRO A 30 -20.12 -12.56 -5.55
CA PRO A 30 -20.69 -12.99 -4.27
C PRO A 30 -19.61 -13.20 -3.20
N SER A 31 -19.97 -12.89 -1.96
CA SER A 31 -19.15 -13.20 -0.79
C SER A 31 -18.86 -14.70 -0.75
N GLY A 32 -17.59 -15.07 -0.69
CA GLY A 32 -17.14 -16.46 -0.70
C GLY A 32 -15.94 -16.70 -1.60
N THR A 33 -15.61 -15.76 -2.47
CA THR A 33 -14.35 -15.80 -3.22
C THR A 33 -13.19 -15.46 -2.29
N PRO A 34 -12.16 -16.30 -2.22
CA PRO A 34 -10.96 -15.96 -1.46
C PRO A 34 -10.38 -14.63 -1.90
N GLN A 35 -9.95 -13.80 -0.96
CA GLN A 35 -9.28 -12.54 -1.20
C GLN A 35 -7.77 -12.73 -1.05
N PRO A 36 -6.93 -11.99 -1.80
CA PRO A 36 -7.27 -11.00 -2.82
C PRO A 36 -7.90 -11.61 -4.07
N MET A 37 -8.80 -10.84 -4.71
CA MET A 37 -9.38 -11.25 -5.99
C MET A 37 -8.36 -11.06 -7.11
N ARG A 38 -8.21 -12.06 -7.95
CA ARG A 38 -7.34 -11.96 -9.13
C ARG A 38 -7.96 -11.07 -10.18
N PRO A 39 -7.17 -10.20 -10.82
CA PRO A 39 -7.67 -9.42 -11.94
C PRO A 39 -8.13 -10.35 -13.07
N GLY A 40 -9.27 -10.06 -13.65
CA GLY A 40 -9.67 -10.63 -14.93
C GLY A 40 -8.63 -10.28 -16.01
N ARG A 41 -8.72 -10.88 -17.20
CA ARG A 41 -7.81 -10.59 -18.31
C ARG A 41 -7.77 -9.08 -18.60
N GLY A 42 -6.65 -8.44 -18.26
CA GLY A 42 -6.40 -7.02 -18.48
C GLY A 42 -7.08 -6.05 -17.52
N GLY A 43 -7.66 -6.52 -16.42
CA GLY A 43 -8.24 -5.66 -15.38
C GLY A 43 -7.32 -5.41 -14.20
N THR A 44 -7.55 -4.33 -13.48
CA THR A 44 -6.97 -4.08 -12.15
C THR A 44 -7.65 -4.98 -11.13
N ASP A 45 -6.90 -5.53 -10.17
CA ASP A 45 -7.48 -6.25 -9.03
C ASP A 45 -8.38 -5.27 -8.24
N PRO A 46 -9.70 -5.52 -8.13
CA PRO A 46 -10.62 -4.57 -7.50
C PRO A 46 -10.48 -4.52 -5.98
N GLY A 47 -9.61 -5.36 -5.40
CA GLY A 47 -9.38 -5.46 -3.98
C GLY A 47 -10.49 -6.19 -3.22
N PRO A 48 -10.24 -6.49 -1.94
CA PRO A 48 -11.20 -7.16 -1.10
C PRO A 48 -12.42 -6.27 -0.83
N ARG A 49 -13.58 -6.88 -0.92
CA ARG A 49 -14.85 -6.28 -0.50
C ARG A 49 -15.58 -7.24 0.44
N ASN A 50 -16.09 -6.70 1.53
CA ASN A 50 -16.94 -7.46 2.45
C ASN A 50 -18.34 -6.85 2.45
N VAL A 51 -19.13 -7.20 1.42
CA VAL A 51 -20.48 -6.65 1.24
C VAL A 51 -21.37 -6.87 2.46
N PRO A 52 -21.39 -8.03 3.15
CA PRO A 52 -22.15 -8.18 4.39
C PRO A 52 -21.75 -7.18 5.47
N VAL A 53 -20.47 -6.89 5.66
CA VAL A 53 -19.98 -5.90 6.63
C VAL A 53 -20.35 -4.48 6.19
N GLU A 54 -20.24 -4.18 4.89
CA GLU A 54 -20.64 -2.88 4.34
C GLU A 54 -22.14 -2.61 4.57
N LEU A 55 -22.99 -3.60 4.32
CA LEU A 55 -24.43 -3.49 4.56
C LEU A 55 -24.82 -3.38 6.05
N GLN A 56 -23.99 -3.94 6.94
CA GLN A 56 -24.19 -3.84 8.40
C GLN A 56 -23.68 -2.52 8.98
N ASN A 57 -22.93 -1.74 8.22
CA ASN A 57 -22.30 -0.50 8.69
C ASN A 57 -22.55 0.65 7.69
N PRO A 58 -23.80 0.95 7.30
CA PRO A 58 -24.10 1.96 6.28
C PRO A 58 -23.66 3.37 6.70
N ASP A 59 -23.61 3.63 8.00
CA ASP A 59 -23.34 4.95 8.58
C ASP A 59 -21.89 5.09 9.06
N ILE A 60 -20.98 4.21 8.62
CA ILE A 60 -19.62 4.19 9.17
C ILE A 60 -18.85 5.50 8.97
N TYR A 61 -19.15 6.22 7.88
CA TYR A 61 -18.52 7.51 7.58
C TYR A 61 -19.19 8.69 8.29
N VAL A 62 -20.49 8.63 8.45
CA VAL A 62 -21.30 9.69 9.04
C VAL A 62 -22.35 9.04 9.94
N PRO A 63 -21.95 8.51 11.10
CA PRO A 63 -22.89 7.89 12.02
C PRO A 63 -23.88 8.95 12.53
N PRO A 64 -25.18 8.62 12.66
CA PRO A 64 -26.18 9.51 13.22
C PRO A 64 -25.81 9.93 14.63
N ALA A 65 -25.99 11.21 14.97
CA ALA A 65 -25.67 11.75 16.30
C ALA A 65 -26.44 11.07 17.44
N THR A 66 -27.55 10.43 17.12
CA THR A 66 -28.41 9.73 18.09
C THR A 66 -28.01 8.28 18.34
N ASP A 67 -27.22 7.65 17.48
CA ASP A 67 -27.02 6.20 17.47
C ASP A 67 -25.70 5.75 18.10
N HIS A 68 -24.70 6.61 18.19
CA HIS A 68 -23.36 6.24 18.69
C HIS A 68 -23.00 6.88 20.03
N GLY A 69 -23.87 7.69 20.62
CA GLY A 69 -23.63 8.35 21.90
C GLY A 69 -22.39 9.23 21.88
N THR A 70 -21.62 9.24 22.98
CA THR A 70 -20.42 10.03 23.19
C THR A 70 -19.12 9.22 23.03
N VAL A 71 -19.21 7.92 22.76
CA VAL A 71 -18.04 7.04 22.61
C VAL A 71 -17.57 7.08 21.16
N ALA A 72 -16.30 7.40 20.94
CA ALA A 72 -15.70 7.39 19.63
C ALA A 72 -15.75 5.99 19.01
N ASN A 73 -15.89 5.90 17.69
CA ASN A 73 -15.82 4.65 16.96
C ASN A 73 -14.40 4.05 17.11
N LEU A 74 -14.32 2.76 17.47
CA LEU A 74 -13.08 2.03 17.73
C LEU A 74 -12.67 1.10 16.56
N LYS A 75 -13.43 1.06 15.48
CA LYS A 75 -13.18 0.19 14.33
C LYS A 75 -13.48 0.89 13.01
N PHE A 76 -12.72 0.54 11.98
CA PHE A 76 -12.98 0.92 10.61
C PHE A 76 -12.51 -0.20 9.67
N PRO A 77 -13.38 -0.81 8.85
CA PRO A 77 -12.99 -1.87 7.93
C PRO A 77 -12.32 -1.31 6.68
N PHE A 78 -11.19 -1.88 6.26
CA PHE A 78 -10.50 -1.49 5.03
C PHE A 78 -11.38 -1.57 3.79
N SER A 79 -12.34 -2.51 3.75
CA SER A 79 -13.28 -2.65 2.62
C SER A 79 -14.13 -1.39 2.36
N GLN A 80 -14.22 -0.49 3.33
CA GLN A 80 -14.93 0.78 3.21
C GLN A 80 -14.04 2.01 3.08
N SER A 81 -12.72 1.86 3.19
CA SER A 81 -11.81 2.95 2.90
C SER A 81 -11.69 3.19 1.40
N HIS A 82 -11.27 4.39 1.01
CA HIS A 82 -10.95 4.68 -0.38
C HIS A 82 -9.93 3.68 -0.90
N MET A 83 -10.15 3.16 -2.10
CA MET A 83 -9.22 2.28 -2.79
C MET A 83 -8.54 3.04 -3.92
N ARG A 84 -7.23 3.19 -3.83
CA ARG A 84 -6.41 3.68 -4.93
C ARG A 84 -6.07 2.52 -5.84
N LEU A 85 -6.55 2.58 -7.08
CA LEU A 85 -6.33 1.57 -8.12
C LEU A 85 -5.19 2.01 -9.03
N GLU A 86 -4.21 1.12 -9.21
CA GLU A 86 -3.05 1.34 -10.05
C GLU A 86 -2.84 0.16 -11.00
N ARG A 87 -1.98 0.32 -12.02
CA ARG A 87 -1.73 -0.75 -13.00
C ARG A 87 -1.05 -1.98 -12.39
N GLY A 88 -0.25 -1.80 -11.36
CA GLY A 88 0.50 -2.87 -10.67
C GLY A 88 -0.19 -3.44 -9.43
N GLY A 89 -1.33 -2.90 -9.01
CA GLY A 89 -2.02 -3.32 -7.80
C GLY A 89 -3.00 -2.29 -7.27
N TRP A 90 -3.28 -2.34 -5.97
CA TRP A 90 -4.13 -1.37 -5.29
C TRP A 90 -3.69 -1.18 -3.84
N THR A 91 -4.17 -0.10 -3.22
CA THR A 91 -3.97 0.18 -1.81
C THR A 91 -5.22 0.78 -1.17
N ARG A 92 -5.40 0.52 0.12
CA ARG A 92 -6.43 1.10 1.00
C ARG A 92 -5.75 1.55 2.28
N GLN A 93 -6.10 2.73 2.77
CA GLN A 93 -5.56 3.23 4.03
C GLN A 93 -6.68 3.54 5.03
N VAL A 94 -6.36 3.40 6.30
CA VAL A 94 -7.15 3.84 7.45
C VAL A 94 -6.22 4.64 8.36
N THR A 95 -6.51 5.93 8.47
CA THR A 95 -5.73 6.90 9.25
C THR A 95 -6.62 7.57 10.29
N GLU A 96 -6.11 8.57 10.99
CA GLU A 96 -6.94 9.38 11.88
C GLU A 96 -8.11 10.09 11.16
N ARG A 97 -8.07 10.18 9.84
CA ARG A 97 -9.16 10.75 9.03
C ARG A 97 -10.37 9.84 9.00
N GLU A 98 -10.18 8.54 8.80
CA GLU A 98 -11.22 7.51 8.80
C GLU A 98 -11.56 7.04 10.22
N LEU A 99 -10.59 6.96 11.10
CA LEU A 99 -10.71 6.49 12.48
C LEU A 99 -10.12 7.52 13.45
N GLY A 100 -10.94 8.48 13.86
CA GLY A 100 -10.51 9.69 14.58
C GLY A 100 -9.76 9.48 15.89
N ILE A 101 -9.81 8.29 16.50
CA ILE A 101 -9.02 7.94 17.68
C ILE A 101 -7.61 7.46 17.34
N SER A 102 -7.34 7.15 16.09
CA SER A 102 -6.07 6.56 15.64
C SER A 102 -4.98 7.64 15.48
N LYS A 103 -4.60 8.29 16.57
CA LYS A 103 -3.68 9.45 16.55
C LYS A 103 -2.22 9.05 16.33
N ASN A 104 -1.81 7.88 16.75
CA ASN A 104 -0.43 7.44 16.76
C ASN A 104 -0.17 6.21 15.86
N ILE A 105 -1.18 5.78 15.09
CA ILE A 105 -1.06 4.60 14.25
C ILE A 105 -1.95 4.76 13.02
N ALA A 106 -1.45 4.34 11.86
CA ALA A 106 -2.24 4.21 10.66
C ALA A 106 -2.05 2.81 10.07
N GLY A 107 -3.04 2.33 9.33
CA GLY A 107 -3.00 1.06 8.65
C GLY A 107 -3.14 1.22 7.15
N VAL A 108 -2.43 0.38 6.39
CA VAL A 108 -2.58 0.28 4.93
C VAL A 108 -2.69 -1.20 4.56
N ASP A 109 -3.66 -1.52 3.72
CA ASP A 109 -3.82 -2.81 3.06
C ASP A 109 -3.41 -2.63 1.60
N MET A 110 -2.36 -3.33 1.18
CA MET A 110 -1.78 -3.19 -0.15
C MET A 110 -1.72 -4.53 -0.88
N ARG A 111 -2.13 -4.49 -2.14
CA ARG A 111 -2.05 -5.60 -3.08
C ARG A 111 -1.12 -5.23 -4.22
N LEU A 112 -0.12 -6.07 -4.48
CA LEU A 112 0.72 -5.98 -5.67
C LEU A 112 0.46 -7.21 -6.54
N ASN A 113 0.13 -6.99 -7.80
CA ASN A 113 0.04 -8.04 -8.80
C ASN A 113 1.41 -8.69 -9.03
N THR A 114 1.45 -9.82 -9.71
CA THR A 114 2.72 -10.41 -10.14
C THR A 114 3.54 -9.41 -10.95
N GLY A 115 4.75 -9.10 -10.49
CA GLY A 115 5.60 -8.06 -11.07
C GLY A 115 5.22 -6.62 -10.68
N GLY A 116 4.09 -6.41 -9.98
CA GLY A 116 3.71 -5.08 -9.49
C GLY A 116 4.73 -4.55 -8.49
N VAL A 117 5.13 -3.30 -8.65
CA VAL A 117 6.14 -2.64 -7.82
C VAL A 117 5.54 -1.43 -7.12
N ARG A 118 5.61 -1.41 -5.79
CA ARG A 118 5.54 -0.17 -5.03
C ARG A 118 6.87 0.56 -5.23
N GLU A 119 6.83 1.71 -5.88
CA GLU A 119 8.00 2.48 -6.31
C GLU A 119 9.00 2.70 -5.17
N LEU A 120 10.27 2.91 -5.54
CA LEU A 120 11.31 3.42 -4.64
C LEU A 120 10.83 4.69 -3.93
N HIS A 121 10.71 4.62 -2.63
CA HIS A 121 10.16 5.69 -1.82
C HIS A 121 10.72 5.66 -0.39
N TRP A 122 10.44 6.71 0.35
CA TRP A 122 10.68 6.80 1.79
C TRP A 122 9.64 7.73 2.45
N HIS A 123 9.49 7.62 3.74
CA HIS A 123 8.57 8.44 4.54
C HIS A 123 9.11 8.64 5.95
N LYS A 124 8.59 9.65 6.65
CA LYS A 124 8.99 9.99 8.02
C LYS A 124 8.56 8.99 9.07
N ALA A 125 7.47 8.26 8.83
CA ALA A 125 6.99 7.21 9.72
C ALA A 125 7.80 5.93 9.56
N ALA A 126 7.94 5.14 10.61
CA ALA A 126 8.40 3.77 10.51
C ALA A 126 7.29 2.88 9.92
N GLU A 127 7.67 1.89 9.13
CA GLU A 127 6.76 0.93 8.49
C GLU A 127 6.97 -0.45 9.09
N TRP A 128 5.90 -1.03 9.59
CA TRP A 128 5.83 -2.43 10.00
C TRP A 128 4.85 -3.16 9.09
N ALA A 129 5.18 -4.39 8.68
CA ALA A 129 4.37 -5.13 7.73
C ALA A 129 4.16 -6.59 8.13
N TYR A 130 3.00 -7.12 7.74
CA TYR A 130 2.65 -8.53 7.86
C TYR A 130 2.11 -9.07 6.53
N MET A 131 2.74 -10.13 6.02
CA MET A 131 2.34 -10.75 4.76
C MET A 131 1.08 -11.60 4.94
N LEU A 132 -0.01 -11.19 4.28
CA LEU A 132 -1.30 -11.87 4.30
C LEU A 132 -1.41 -12.94 3.22
N TYR A 133 -0.88 -12.66 2.02
CA TYR A 133 -1.03 -13.54 0.86
C TYR A 133 0.17 -13.42 -0.08
N GLY A 134 0.52 -14.53 -0.73
CA GLY A 134 1.51 -14.57 -1.81
C GLY A 134 2.94 -14.35 -1.34
N ARG A 135 3.74 -13.73 -2.20
CA ARG A 135 5.17 -13.49 -1.97
C ARG A 135 5.58 -12.12 -2.51
N ALA A 136 6.51 -11.47 -1.82
CA ALA A 136 7.09 -10.21 -2.26
C ALA A 136 8.61 -10.22 -2.12
N ARG A 137 9.29 -9.49 -3.01
CA ARG A 137 10.67 -9.04 -2.82
C ARG A 137 10.65 -7.66 -2.20
N ILE A 138 11.31 -7.52 -1.06
CA ILE A 138 11.50 -6.25 -0.38
C ILE A 138 12.97 -5.84 -0.51
N THR A 139 13.20 -4.56 -0.79
CA THR A 139 14.55 -3.99 -0.88
C THR A 139 14.64 -2.70 -0.09
N ALA A 140 15.80 -2.44 0.50
CA ALA A 140 16.04 -1.22 1.24
C ALA A 140 17.54 -0.86 1.22
N VAL A 141 17.83 0.40 1.54
CA VAL A 141 19.19 0.88 1.75
C VAL A 141 19.23 1.72 3.02
N ASP A 142 20.22 1.50 3.87
CA ASP A 142 20.41 2.31 5.08
C ASP A 142 21.26 3.57 4.80
N GLN A 143 21.39 4.43 5.81
CA GLN A 143 22.14 5.69 5.72
C GLN A 143 23.65 5.51 5.48
N ASP A 144 24.18 4.32 5.71
CA ASP A 144 25.57 3.97 5.44
C ASP A 144 25.77 3.35 4.05
N GLY A 145 24.69 3.31 3.22
CA GLY A 145 24.71 2.70 1.90
C GLY A 145 24.73 1.18 1.91
N ARG A 146 24.34 0.55 3.03
CA ARG A 146 24.25 -0.90 3.13
C ARG A 146 22.95 -1.38 2.50
N ASN A 147 23.04 -2.44 1.75
CA ASN A 147 21.93 -2.98 0.98
C ASN A 147 21.21 -4.09 1.74
N PHE A 148 19.88 -4.10 1.60
CA PHE A 148 19.02 -5.17 2.06
C PHE A 148 18.11 -5.61 0.92
N ALA A 149 18.00 -6.92 0.70
CA ALA A 149 17.03 -7.53 -0.20
C ALA A 149 16.65 -8.89 0.35
N ASP A 150 15.33 -9.20 0.39
CA ASP A 150 14.81 -10.49 0.83
C ASP A 150 13.48 -10.81 0.16
N ASP A 151 13.18 -12.11 0.02
CA ASP A 151 11.89 -12.60 -0.43
C ASP A 151 11.08 -13.05 0.78
N VAL A 152 9.93 -12.44 0.99
CA VAL A 152 9.01 -12.72 2.12
C VAL A 152 7.75 -13.41 1.63
N GLY A 153 7.17 -14.25 2.47
CA GLY A 153 5.95 -15.01 2.20
C GLY A 153 4.93 -14.91 3.32
N VAL A 154 3.81 -15.62 3.17
CA VAL A 154 2.68 -15.57 4.11
C VAL A 154 3.14 -15.79 5.56
N GLY A 155 2.77 -14.88 6.45
CA GLY A 155 3.12 -14.91 7.87
C GLY A 155 4.48 -14.34 8.21
N ASP A 156 5.27 -13.91 7.23
CA ASP A 156 6.51 -13.16 7.46
C ASP A 156 6.20 -11.70 7.79
N LEU A 157 7.15 -11.09 8.49
CA LEU A 157 7.14 -9.68 8.86
C LEU A 157 8.30 -8.96 8.21
N TRP A 158 8.15 -7.64 8.01
CA TRP A 158 9.29 -6.75 7.85
C TRP A 158 9.07 -5.45 8.59
N TYR A 159 10.16 -4.73 8.81
CA TYR A 159 10.16 -3.44 9.46
C TYR A 159 11.18 -2.53 8.79
N PHE A 160 10.71 -1.41 8.27
CA PHE A 160 11.55 -0.34 7.76
C PHE A 160 11.57 0.81 8.75
N PRO A 161 12.73 1.12 9.38
CA PRO A 161 12.87 2.32 10.20
C PRO A 161 12.49 3.59 9.45
N ALA A 162 12.09 4.62 10.18
CA ALA A 162 11.76 5.93 9.64
C ALA A 162 12.86 6.46 8.70
N GLY A 163 12.47 6.94 7.52
CA GLY A 163 13.38 7.53 6.54
C GLY A 163 14.19 6.54 5.69
N ILE A 164 14.04 5.23 5.88
CA ILE A 164 14.75 4.23 5.06
C ILE A 164 14.14 4.17 3.65
N PRO A 165 14.90 4.46 2.58
CA PRO A 165 14.46 4.23 1.21
C PRO A 165 14.26 2.74 0.93
N HIS A 166 13.12 2.40 0.35
CA HIS A 166 12.75 1.00 0.09
C HIS A 166 11.83 0.85 -1.12
N SER A 167 11.65 -0.39 -1.55
CA SER A 167 10.67 -0.79 -2.56
C SER A 167 10.15 -2.21 -2.28
N ILE A 168 8.97 -2.52 -2.82
CA ILE A 168 8.31 -3.82 -2.65
C ILE A 168 7.82 -4.27 -4.03
N GLN A 169 8.08 -5.53 -4.40
CA GLN A 169 7.62 -6.11 -5.67
C GLN A 169 6.92 -7.44 -5.44
N GLY A 170 5.72 -7.59 -6.04
CA GLY A 170 4.98 -8.84 -6.04
C GLY A 170 5.67 -9.92 -6.88
N LEU A 171 5.79 -11.13 -6.33
CA LEU A 171 6.45 -12.27 -6.97
C LEU A 171 5.44 -13.29 -7.54
N GLU A 172 5.95 -14.25 -8.33
CA GLU A 172 5.19 -15.42 -8.78
C GLU A 172 4.65 -16.24 -7.60
N PRO A 173 3.50 -16.94 -7.75
CA PRO A 173 2.70 -17.04 -8.98
C PRO A 173 1.64 -15.94 -9.12
N ASP A 174 1.30 -15.19 -8.06
CA ASP A 174 0.12 -14.32 -8.04
C ASP A 174 0.35 -12.99 -7.29
N GLY A 175 1.61 -12.54 -7.17
CA GLY A 175 1.91 -11.34 -6.41
C GLY A 175 1.74 -11.51 -4.91
N CYS A 176 1.28 -10.46 -4.23
CA CYS A 176 1.16 -10.47 -2.76
C CYS A 176 0.08 -9.50 -2.26
N GLU A 177 -0.35 -9.73 -1.02
CA GLU A 177 -1.15 -8.79 -0.22
C GLU A 177 -0.56 -8.74 1.18
N PHE A 178 -0.49 -7.55 1.73
CA PHE A 178 0.11 -7.32 3.05
C PHE A 178 -0.53 -6.15 3.77
N LEU A 179 -0.53 -6.25 5.09
CA LEU A 179 -0.94 -5.19 5.98
C LEU A 179 0.29 -4.41 6.42
N LEU A 180 0.24 -3.09 6.26
CA LEU A 180 1.21 -2.15 6.79
C LEU A 180 0.66 -1.43 8.00
N VAL A 181 1.54 -1.15 8.95
CA VAL A 181 1.24 -0.34 10.13
C VAL A 181 2.33 0.72 10.27
N PHE A 182 1.91 1.97 10.36
CA PHE A 182 2.77 3.13 10.52
C PHE A 182 2.61 3.71 11.93
N ASP A 183 3.67 4.21 12.50
CA ASP A 183 3.70 4.85 13.83
C ASP A 183 3.30 6.35 13.80
N ASP A 184 2.43 6.71 12.88
CA ASP A 184 1.90 8.06 12.69
C ASP A 184 0.43 7.96 12.24
N GLY A 185 -0.51 8.37 13.07
CA GLY A 185 -1.95 8.34 12.74
C GLY A 185 -2.33 9.30 11.59
N SER A 186 -1.51 10.32 11.34
CA SER A 186 -1.66 11.26 10.24
C SER A 186 -0.93 10.82 8.96
N PHE A 187 -0.38 9.59 8.94
CA PHE A 187 0.27 9.04 7.75
C PHE A 187 -0.62 9.18 6.52
N SER A 188 -0.01 9.50 5.40
CA SER A 188 -0.69 9.53 4.10
C SER A 188 0.25 9.00 3.03
N GLU A 189 -0.22 8.04 2.27
CA GLU A 189 0.53 7.53 1.12
C GLU A 189 0.78 8.58 0.04
N ASP A 190 -0.09 9.59 -0.04
CA ASP A 190 0.07 10.71 -0.97
C ASP A 190 1.22 11.65 -0.58
N ASN A 191 1.70 11.58 0.66
CA ASN A 191 2.81 12.39 1.18
C ASN A 191 4.12 11.60 1.31
N THR A 192 4.24 10.44 0.70
CA THR A 192 5.51 9.71 0.61
C THR A 192 6.43 10.37 -0.42
N PHE A 193 7.73 10.36 -0.15
CA PHE A 193 8.73 10.82 -1.12
C PHE A 193 9.00 9.70 -2.14
N LEU A 194 8.59 9.94 -3.39
CA LEU A 194 8.87 9.06 -4.52
C LEU A 194 10.16 9.50 -5.21
N ILE A 195 10.97 8.54 -5.66
CA ILE A 195 12.21 8.85 -6.38
C ILE A 195 11.91 9.56 -7.71
N SER A 196 10.84 9.16 -8.41
CA SER A 196 10.41 9.79 -9.66
C SER A 196 9.96 11.22 -9.44
N ASP A 197 9.26 11.49 -8.33
CA ASP A 197 8.80 12.83 -7.96
C ASP A 197 10.00 13.75 -7.68
N TRP A 198 11.00 13.25 -6.97
CA TRP A 198 12.24 14.00 -6.77
C TRP A 198 12.93 14.32 -8.09
N PHE A 199 13.07 13.34 -8.99
CA PHE A 199 13.71 13.54 -10.29
C PHE A 199 12.97 14.56 -11.17
N LYS A 200 11.64 14.59 -11.10
CA LYS A 200 10.81 15.56 -11.83
C LYS A 200 10.97 16.98 -11.33
N HIS A 201 11.27 17.18 -10.05
CA HIS A 201 11.28 18.49 -9.40
C HIS A 201 12.69 19.00 -9.08
N VAL A 202 13.74 18.30 -9.51
CA VAL A 202 15.13 18.74 -9.38
C VAL A 202 15.64 19.23 -10.74
N PRO A 203 16.40 20.35 -10.81
CA PRO A 203 16.98 20.83 -12.05
C PRO A 203 17.80 19.72 -12.76
N PRO A 204 17.59 19.51 -14.08
CA PRO A 204 18.27 18.42 -14.81
C PRO A 204 19.81 18.48 -14.72
N ASP A 205 20.40 19.68 -14.65
CA ASP A 205 21.85 19.83 -14.49
C ASP A 205 22.37 19.32 -13.14
N VAL A 206 21.58 19.43 -12.06
CA VAL A 206 21.90 18.86 -10.76
C VAL A 206 21.90 17.33 -10.82
N LEU A 207 20.85 16.74 -11.45
CA LEU A 207 20.77 15.30 -11.66
C LEU A 207 21.93 14.81 -12.55
N ALA A 208 22.20 15.49 -13.66
CA ALA A 208 23.29 15.17 -14.57
C ALA A 208 24.64 15.13 -13.85
N LYS A 209 24.91 16.15 -13.02
CA LYS A 209 26.14 16.23 -12.22
C LYS A 209 26.21 15.12 -11.17
N ASN A 210 25.09 14.87 -10.47
CA ASN A 210 25.05 13.87 -9.40
C ASN A 210 25.24 12.44 -9.93
N PHE A 211 24.65 12.14 -11.08
CA PHE A 211 24.73 10.79 -11.69
C PHE A 211 25.87 10.62 -12.70
N GLY A 212 26.57 11.68 -13.07
CA GLY A 212 27.64 11.62 -14.06
C GLY A 212 27.15 11.31 -15.49
N VAL A 213 25.92 11.68 -15.82
CA VAL A 213 25.26 11.43 -17.12
C VAL A 213 24.74 12.73 -17.73
N PRO A 214 24.49 12.79 -19.06
CA PRO A 214 23.85 13.97 -19.67
C PRO A 214 22.47 14.25 -19.10
N GLY A 215 22.09 15.51 -18.97
CA GLY A 215 20.74 15.92 -18.49
C GLY A 215 19.60 15.34 -19.33
N SER A 216 19.83 15.10 -20.63
CA SER A 216 18.87 14.42 -21.50
C SER A 216 18.51 12.99 -21.07
N SER A 217 19.32 12.35 -20.24
CA SER A 217 19.02 11.03 -19.68
C SER A 217 17.77 11.04 -18.79
N PHE A 218 17.39 12.21 -18.25
CA PHE A 218 16.22 12.37 -17.40
C PHE A 218 14.99 12.93 -18.16
N ALA A 219 15.11 13.20 -19.46
CA ALA A 219 14.02 13.79 -20.26
C ALA A 219 12.74 12.93 -20.30
N ASN A 220 12.90 11.60 -20.19
CA ASN A 220 11.81 10.64 -20.20
C ASN A 220 11.45 10.09 -18.81
N THR A 221 11.81 10.80 -17.74
CA THR A 221 11.34 10.45 -16.40
C THR A 221 9.81 10.46 -16.40
N PRO A 222 9.15 9.34 -16.08
CA PRO A 222 7.69 9.26 -16.09
C PRO A 222 7.04 10.25 -15.15
N ASP A 223 5.74 10.48 -15.31
CA ASP A 223 4.98 11.25 -14.35
C ASP A 223 4.87 10.47 -13.03
N PRO A 224 5.13 11.08 -11.87
CA PRO A 224 5.04 10.40 -10.59
C PRO A 224 3.67 9.76 -10.32
N SER A 225 2.59 10.37 -10.81
CA SER A 225 1.23 9.83 -10.67
C SER A 225 1.04 8.47 -11.36
N GLU A 226 1.90 8.12 -12.31
CA GLU A 226 1.83 6.84 -13.05
C GLU A 226 2.68 5.74 -12.40
N LEU A 227 3.53 6.09 -11.42
CA LEU A 227 4.55 5.20 -10.89
C LEU A 227 4.32 4.74 -9.46
N TYR A 228 3.28 5.18 -8.80
CA TYR A 228 3.01 4.83 -7.40
C TYR A 228 3.01 3.30 -7.16
N ILE A 229 2.25 2.55 -7.98
CA ILE A 229 2.33 1.09 -8.12
C ILE A 229 2.28 0.75 -9.60
N PHE A 230 3.38 0.29 -10.17
CA PHE A 230 3.51 0.05 -11.61
C PHE A 230 3.94 -1.39 -11.91
N PRO A 231 3.58 -1.95 -13.08
CA PRO A 231 3.97 -3.30 -13.46
C PRO A 231 5.39 -3.33 -14.02
N LEU A 232 6.17 -4.33 -13.59
CA LEU A 232 7.44 -4.74 -14.17
C LEU A 232 7.46 -6.26 -14.42
N PRO A 233 8.42 -6.77 -15.19
CA PRO A 233 8.72 -8.21 -15.18
C PRO A 233 9.05 -8.70 -13.77
N VAL A 234 8.68 -9.94 -13.48
CA VAL A 234 9.07 -10.58 -12.22
C VAL A 234 10.59 -10.67 -12.15
N PRO A 235 11.23 -10.32 -11.03
CA PRO A 235 12.67 -10.39 -10.90
C PRO A 235 13.15 -11.85 -10.91
N GLY A 236 14.41 -12.02 -11.32
CA GLY A 236 15.11 -13.29 -11.25
C GLY A 236 15.35 -13.79 -9.80
N PRO A 237 16.18 -14.80 -9.60
CA PRO A 237 16.54 -15.26 -8.26
C PRO A 237 17.07 -14.11 -7.39
N LEU A 238 16.78 -14.14 -6.07
CA LEU A 238 17.20 -13.09 -5.12
C LEU A 238 18.71 -12.77 -5.20
N ALA A 239 19.54 -13.77 -5.49
CA ALA A 239 20.97 -13.57 -5.63
C ALA A 239 21.37 -12.62 -6.78
N SER A 240 20.52 -12.50 -7.82
CA SER A 240 20.78 -11.58 -8.95
C SER A 240 20.56 -10.11 -8.60
N ASP A 241 19.78 -9.84 -7.55
CA ASP A 241 19.48 -8.46 -7.10
C ASP A 241 20.44 -7.96 -6.03
N ARG A 242 21.43 -8.76 -5.67
CA ARG A 242 22.49 -8.34 -4.78
C ARG A 242 23.43 -7.36 -5.50
N ILE A 243 23.68 -6.22 -4.89
CA ILE A 243 24.58 -5.20 -5.42
C ILE A 243 26.02 -5.61 -5.14
N PRO A 244 26.85 -5.86 -6.17
CA PRO A 244 28.25 -6.22 -5.96
C PRO A 244 28.99 -5.15 -5.18
N GLY A 245 29.70 -5.56 -4.11
CA GLY A 245 30.49 -4.65 -3.26
C GLY A 245 29.70 -3.89 -2.21
N ALA A 246 28.37 -3.95 -2.20
CA ALA A 246 27.59 -3.40 -1.09
C ALA A 246 27.67 -4.30 0.15
N SER A 247 27.88 -3.70 1.31
CA SER A 247 27.78 -4.41 2.59
C SER A 247 26.31 -4.68 2.92
N PRO A 248 25.98 -5.80 3.57
CA PRO A 248 24.63 -6.03 4.08
C PRO A 248 24.36 -5.12 5.28
N VAL A 249 23.08 -4.83 5.52
CA VAL A 249 22.63 -4.18 6.77
C VAL A 249 23.01 -5.04 7.99
N PRO A 250 23.33 -4.43 9.14
CA PRO A 250 23.76 -5.16 10.33
C PRO A 250 22.67 -6.03 10.96
N GLN A 251 21.41 -5.69 10.70
CA GLN A 251 20.23 -6.41 11.19
C GLN A 251 19.26 -6.61 10.03
N SER A 252 18.69 -7.80 9.92
CA SER A 252 17.65 -8.07 8.92
C SER A 252 16.43 -7.18 9.16
N PHE A 253 15.90 -6.61 8.08
CA PHE A 253 14.61 -5.92 8.13
C PHE A 253 13.42 -6.87 7.96
N SER A 254 13.65 -8.17 7.73
CA SER A 254 12.61 -9.20 7.67
C SER A 254 12.72 -10.18 8.84
N HIS A 255 11.59 -10.80 9.18
CA HIS A 255 11.48 -11.76 10.26
C HIS A 255 10.50 -12.88 9.93
N ARG A 256 10.90 -14.14 10.11
CA ARG A 256 10.11 -15.33 9.82
C ARG A 256 9.25 -15.71 11.05
N LEU A 257 8.17 -14.95 11.30
CA LEU A 257 7.32 -15.16 12.50
C LEU A 257 6.76 -16.58 12.56
N MET A 258 6.30 -17.11 11.43
CA MET A 258 5.70 -18.44 11.40
C MET A 258 6.71 -19.58 11.53
N ALA A 259 8.00 -19.32 11.30
CA ALA A 259 9.09 -20.28 11.56
C ALA A 259 9.50 -20.35 13.04
N GLN A 260 9.05 -19.43 13.89
CA GLN A 260 9.29 -19.50 15.34
C GLN A 260 8.52 -20.65 15.97
N ASP A 261 9.10 -21.26 17.00
CA ASP A 261 8.37 -22.17 17.86
C ASP A 261 7.28 -21.41 18.62
N PRO A 262 6.02 -21.90 18.57
CA PRO A 262 4.95 -21.20 19.26
C PRO A 262 5.03 -21.40 20.78
N ILE A 263 4.75 -20.36 21.52
CA ILE A 263 4.53 -20.43 22.96
C ILE A 263 3.16 -21.10 23.18
N ARG A 264 3.14 -22.22 23.89
CA ARG A 264 1.91 -22.94 24.20
C ARG A 264 1.23 -22.31 25.43
N THR A 265 -0.06 -22.07 25.33
CA THR A 265 -0.91 -21.60 26.42
C THR A 265 -2.05 -22.61 26.66
N LYS A 266 -2.85 -22.41 27.70
CA LYS A 266 -4.02 -23.27 27.98
C LYS A 266 -5.08 -23.22 26.87
N SER A 267 -5.17 -22.10 26.15
CA SER A 267 -6.24 -21.83 25.17
C SER A 267 -5.74 -21.78 23.72
N GLY A 268 -4.45 -22.05 23.47
CA GLY A 268 -3.91 -22.00 22.13
C GLY A 268 -2.41 -21.77 22.09
N THR A 269 -1.93 -21.18 20.99
CA THR A 269 -0.52 -20.88 20.78
C THR A 269 -0.33 -19.41 20.42
N VAL A 270 0.80 -18.83 20.80
CA VAL A 270 1.18 -17.44 20.49
C VAL A 270 2.58 -17.42 19.92
N ARG A 271 2.81 -16.58 18.92
CA ARG A 271 4.14 -16.19 18.44
C ARG A 271 4.32 -14.71 18.66
N ILE A 272 5.49 -14.29 19.09
CA ILE A 272 5.79 -12.90 19.42
C ILE A 272 7.03 -12.49 18.66
N ALA A 273 6.93 -11.40 17.89
CA ALA A 273 8.07 -10.70 17.33
C ALA A 273 8.21 -9.36 18.10
N ASP A 274 9.36 -9.18 18.74
CA ASP A 274 9.73 -7.95 19.44
C ASP A 274 11.21 -7.65 19.23
N SER A 275 11.72 -6.58 19.79
CA SER A 275 13.13 -6.18 19.63
C SER A 275 14.17 -7.18 20.14
N LYS A 276 13.78 -8.24 20.86
CA LYS A 276 14.70 -9.30 21.33
C LYS A 276 14.97 -10.32 20.25
N ASN A 277 13.95 -10.68 19.46
CA ASN A 277 14.05 -11.69 18.40
C ASN A 277 13.94 -11.10 16.99
N PHE A 278 13.54 -9.83 16.89
CA PHE A 278 13.53 -9.03 15.68
C PHE A 278 14.15 -7.64 15.97
N PRO A 279 15.48 -7.52 16.07
CA PRO A 279 16.14 -6.31 16.56
C PRO A 279 15.89 -5.04 15.74
N ALA A 280 15.53 -5.16 14.45
CA ALA A 280 15.16 -4.00 13.64
C ALA A 280 13.86 -3.34 14.14
N SER A 281 12.95 -4.11 14.75
CA SER A 281 11.64 -3.65 15.25
C SER A 281 11.83 -3.01 16.65
N ILE A 282 12.17 -1.73 16.68
CA ILE A 282 12.42 -1.01 17.92
C ILE A 282 11.20 -0.26 18.48
N THR A 283 10.19 -0.02 17.65
CA THR A 283 9.01 0.78 18.00
C THR A 283 7.72 -0.03 18.05
N ILE A 284 7.62 -1.13 17.31
CA ILE A 284 6.42 -1.97 17.21
C ILE A 284 6.78 -3.43 17.46
N ALA A 285 5.93 -4.13 18.22
CA ALA A 285 6.01 -5.58 18.45
C ALA A 285 4.75 -6.28 17.91
N ALA A 286 4.89 -7.52 17.49
CA ALA A 286 3.79 -8.37 17.02
C ALA A 286 3.76 -9.74 17.70
#